data_fc965da22b142d613f1f7b30e1e4f5f0
#
_entry.id   fc965da22b142d613f1f7b30e1e4f5f0
#
_cell.length_a   1.000
_cell.length_b   1.000
_cell.length_c   1.000
_cell.angle_alpha   90.00
_cell.angle_beta   90.00
_cell.angle_gamma   90.00
#
_symmetry.space_group_name_H-M   'P 1'
#
loop_
_entity.id
_entity.type
_entity.pdbx_description
1 polymer ?
#
loop_
_entity_poly.entity_id
_entity_poly.type
_entity_poly.pdbx_seq_one_letter_code
_entity_poly.pdbx_strand_id
1 'polypeptide(L)'
;MEKRILIVDDDQGTTLPFKLGLENHGFQVETFNDPKLALLSFKSSYYDLSLIDVRMEGMNGFELVQELTKIDKNLKVCFITSFKTYYDSLIQEYPNMDHKCFIQKPISIDDLIKQIEKVLPR
;
A
#
# COMPACT_ATOMS: atom_id res chain seq x y z
N MET A 1 -5.49 7.72 19.06
CA MET A 1 -4.15 7.28 18.62
C MET A 1 -4.02 7.45 17.12
N GLU A 2 -2.84 7.87 16.68
CA GLU A 2 -2.58 8.04 15.27
C GLU A 2 -2.52 6.69 14.56
N LYS A 3 -3.08 6.64 13.37
CA LYS A 3 -2.99 5.45 12.53
C LYS A 3 -1.65 5.41 11.80
N ARG A 4 -1.10 4.21 11.66
CA ARG A 4 0.18 3.97 10.98
C ARG A 4 -0.05 3.37 9.61
N ILE A 5 0.56 3.99 8.62
CA ILE A 5 0.43 3.58 7.22
C ILE A 5 1.80 3.20 6.68
N LEU A 6 1.88 2.03 6.08
CA LEU A 6 3.05 1.60 5.32
C LEU A 6 2.81 1.91 3.85
N ILE A 7 3.79 2.51 3.19
CA ILE A 7 3.72 2.72 1.73
C ILE A 7 4.92 2.02 1.09
N VAL A 8 4.64 1.16 0.12
CA VAL A 8 5.68 0.50 -0.66
C VAL A 8 5.45 0.80 -2.13
N ASP A 9 6.37 1.53 -2.73
CA ASP A 9 6.33 1.94 -4.13
C ASP A 9 7.76 2.24 -4.56
N ASP A 10 8.22 1.66 -5.67
CA ASP A 10 9.61 1.84 -6.10
C ASP A 10 9.89 3.23 -6.68
N ASP A 11 8.90 4.10 -6.78
CA ASP A 11 9.05 5.47 -7.25
C ASP A 11 9.02 6.46 -6.07
N GLN A 12 10.17 7.07 -5.78
CA GLN A 12 10.28 8.10 -4.74
C GLN A 12 9.42 9.34 -5.06
N GLY A 13 9.17 9.60 -6.33
CA GLY A 13 8.27 10.67 -6.76
C GLY A 13 6.84 10.46 -6.29
N THR A 14 6.46 9.23 -5.96
CA THR A 14 5.15 8.89 -5.38
C THR A 14 5.21 8.86 -3.85
N THR A 15 6.20 8.16 -3.28
CA THR A 15 6.22 7.92 -1.83
C THR A 15 6.43 9.20 -1.03
N LEU A 16 7.29 10.09 -1.48
CA LEU A 16 7.61 11.30 -0.72
C LEU A 16 6.41 12.26 -0.61
N PRO A 17 5.73 12.63 -1.71
CA PRO A 17 4.54 13.48 -1.59
C PRO A 17 3.42 12.84 -0.77
N PHE A 18 3.20 11.53 -0.91
CA PHE A 18 2.19 10.82 -0.14
C PHE A 18 2.53 10.85 1.36
N LYS A 19 3.78 10.57 1.70
CA LYS A 19 4.23 10.61 3.09
C LYS A 19 3.98 11.99 3.70
N LEU A 20 4.43 13.04 3.02
CA LEU A 20 4.27 14.41 3.53
C LEU A 20 2.80 14.79 3.70
N GLY A 21 1.97 14.49 2.70
CA GLY A 21 0.56 14.82 2.75
C GLY A 21 -0.20 14.06 3.83
N LEU A 22 0.08 12.77 3.98
CA LEU A 22 -0.57 11.94 5.00
C LEU A 22 -0.10 12.31 6.41
N GLU A 23 1.19 12.57 6.60
CA GLU A 23 1.70 13.01 7.90
C GLU A 23 1.10 14.36 8.29
N ASN A 24 0.94 15.26 7.32
CA ASN A 24 0.32 16.55 7.57
C ASN A 24 -1.16 16.42 7.99
N HIS A 25 -1.79 15.30 7.62
CA HIS A 25 -3.18 15.01 7.99
C HIS A 25 -3.29 14.18 9.28
N GLY A 26 -2.18 13.90 9.95
CA GLY A 26 -2.17 13.23 11.26
C GLY A 26 -1.87 11.73 11.23
N PHE A 27 -1.50 11.16 10.09
CA PHE A 27 -1.06 9.77 10.04
C PHE A 27 0.43 9.65 10.35
N GLN A 28 0.84 8.51 10.87
CA GLN A 28 2.26 8.13 10.92
C GLN A 28 2.55 7.29 9.67
N VAL A 29 3.63 7.58 8.97
CA VAL A 29 3.89 6.95 7.68
C VAL A 29 5.32 6.45 7.61
N GLU A 30 5.49 5.19 7.21
CA GLU A 30 6.78 4.63 6.81
C GLU A 30 6.72 4.30 5.33
N THR A 31 7.79 4.64 4.61
CA THR A 31 7.87 4.38 3.17
C THR A 31 9.06 3.51 2.83
N PHE A 32 8.87 2.64 1.85
CA PHE A 32 9.94 1.85 1.27
C PHE A 32 9.86 1.94 -0.25
N ASN A 33 11.01 2.11 -0.89
CA ASN A 33 11.09 2.11 -2.35
C ASN A 33 11.63 0.78 -2.90
N ASP A 34 11.80 -0.20 -2.04
CA ASP A 34 12.23 -1.55 -2.39
C ASP A 34 11.33 -2.55 -1.64
N PRO A 35 10.57 -3.39 -2.37
CA PRO A 35 9.66 -4.33 -1.70
C PRO A 35 10.39 -5.34 -0.81
N LYS A 36 11.63 -5.70 -1.15
CA LYS A 36 12.41 -6.64 -0.33
C LYS A 36 12.80 -6.02 1.02
N LEU A 37 13.17 -4.74 1.02
CA LEU A 37 13.46 -4.03 2.26
C LEU A 37 12.20 -3.86 3.11
N ALA A 38 11.06 -3.59 2.46
CA ALA A 38 9.79 -3.52 3.17
C ALA A 38 9.49 -4.83 3.88
N LEU A 39 9.67 -5.96 3.19
CA LEU A 39 9.43 -7.27 3.77
C LEU A 39 10.37 -7.57 4.94
N LEU A 40 11.66 -7.26 4.80
CA LEU A 40 12.64 -7.48 5.86
C LEU A 40 12.36 -6.62 7.10
N SER A 41 11.84 -5.43 6.91
CA SER A 41 11.60 -4.47 7.99
C SER A 41 10.19 -4.53 8.55
N PHE A 42 9.32 -5.36 7.97
CA PHE A 42 7.90 -5.40 8.33
C PHE A 42 7.70 -5.90 9.76
N LYS A 43 6.81 -5.24 10.48
CA LYS A 43 6.46 -5.57 11.86
C LYS A 43 5.00 -5.99 11.93
N SER A 44 4.74 -7.17 12.50
CA SER A 44 3.39 -7.68 12.68
C SER A 44 2.59 -6.79 13.65
N SER A 45 1.33 -6.58 13.34
CA SER A 45 0.40 -5.81 14.19
C SER A 45 0.83 -4.37 14.44
N TYR A 46 1.67 -3.83 13.57
CA TYR A 46 2.22 -2.48 13.73
C TYR A 46 1.53 -1.47 12.82
N TYR A 47 1.17 -1.88 11.60
CA TYR A 47 0.56 -0.99 10.62
C TYR A 47 -0.95 -1.17 10.57
N ASP A 48 -1.67 -0.06 10.51
CA ASP A 48 -3.13 -0.10 10.35
C ASP A 48 -3.54 -0.29 8.89
N LEU A 49 -2.69 0.15 7.95
CA LEU A 49 -2.95 0.02 6.53
C LEU A 49 -1.63 -0.02 5.78
N SER A 50 -1.59 -0.83 4.72
CA SER A 50 -0.46 -0.84 3.78
C SER A 50 -0.95 -0.41 2.41
N LEU A 51 -0.31 0.62 1.84
CA LEU A 51 -0.51 1.05 0.46
C LEU A 51 0.61 0.43 -0.38
N ILE A 52 0.25 -0.48 -1.26
CA ILE A 52 1.23 -1.29 -2.00
C ILE A 52 1.08 -1.03 -3.48
N ASP A 53 2.14 -0.53 -4.11
CA ASP A 53 2.19 -0.43 -5.57
C ASP A 53 2.18 -1.82 -6.18
N VAL A 54 1.45 -1.98 -7.26
CA VAL A 54 1.26 -3.28 -7.89
C VAL A 54 2.46 -3.66 -8.74
N ARG A 55 2.99 -2.71 -9.52
CA ARG A 55 4.09 -2.96 -10.44
C ARG A 55 5.39 -2.38 -9.90
N MET A 56 6.26 -3.28 -9.42
CA MET A 56 7.56 -2.92 -8.87
C MET A 56 8.62 -3.86 -9.42
N GLU A 57 9.85 -3.39 -9.48
CA GLU A 57 10.97 -4.20 -9.92
C GLU A 57 11.28 -5.28 -8.88
N GLY A 58 11.51 -6.49 -9.34
CA GLY A 58 11.94 -7.62 -8.52
C GLY A 58 10.82 -8.38 -7.82
N MET A 59 9.77 -7.72 -7.40
CA MET A 59 8.63 -8.34 -6.71
C MET A 59 7.42 -7.46 -6.94
N ASN A 60 6.33 -8.01 -7.48
CA ASN A 60 5.12 -7.22 -7.64
C ASN A 60 4.36 -7.09 -6.31
N GLY A 61 3.37 -6.18 -6.28
CA GLY A 61 2.64 -5.89 -5.05
C GLY A 61 1.86 -7.08 -4.51
N PHE A 62 1.33 -7.95 -5.37
CA PHE A 62 0.59 -9.13 -4.93
C PHE A 62 1.52 -10.15 -4.29
N GLU A 63 2.70 -10.35 -4.85
CA GLU A 63 3.73 -11.22 -4.26
C GLU A 63 4.13 -10.70 -2.88
N LEU A 64 4.35 -9.38 -2.77
CA LEU A 64 4.69 -8.77 -1.49
C LEU A 64 3.59 -8.99 -0.46
N VAL A 65 2.34 -8.75 -0.82
CA VAL A 65 1.21 -8.91 0.10
C VAL A 65 1.06 -10.36 0.55
N GLN A 66 1.29 -11.32 -0.32
CA GLN A 66 1.29 -12.73 0.08
C GLN A 66 2.29 -12.99 1.21
N GLU A 67 3.50 -12.42 1.10
CA GLU A 67 4.53 -12.60 2.12
C GLU A 67 4.19 -11.83 3.40
N LEU A 68 3.68 -10.61 3.27
CA LEU A 68 3.31 -9.80 4.43
C LEU A 68 2.16 -10.44 5.22
N THR A 69 1.18 -11.02 4.55
CA THR A 69 0.04 -11.64 5.22
C THR A 69 0.40 -12.93 5.94
N LYS A 70 1.51 -13.58 5.59
CA LYS A 70 2.04 -14.68 6.38
C LYS A 70 2.54 -14.21 7.74
N ILE A 71 2.99 -12.97 7.83
CA ILE A 71 3.51 -12.36 9.06
C ILE A 71 2.36 -11.74 9.86
N ASP A 72 1.40 -11.10 9.19
CA ASP A 72 0.27 -10.45 9.82
C ASP A 72 -1.01 -10.75 9.05
N LYS A 73 -1.81 -11.68 9.57
CA LYS A 73 -3.04 -12.14 8.92
C LYS A 73 -4.13 -11.08 8.84
N ASN A 74 -4.07 -10.07 9.70
CA ASN A 74 -5.09 -9.03 9.80
C ASN A 74 -4.69 -7.75 9.06
N LEU A 75 -3.63 -7.79 8.27
CA LEU A 75 -3.14 -6.63 7.54
C LEU A 75 -4.18 -6.13 6.55
N LYS A 76 -4.52 -4.85 6.64
CA LYS A 76 -5.35 -4.18 5.65
C LYS A 76 -4.47 -3.64 4.53
N VAL A 77 -4.90 -3.84 3.30
CA VAL A 77 -4.11 -3.47 2.12
C VAL A 77 -4.97 -2.67 1.15
N CYS A 78 -4.41 -1.58 0.63
CA CYS A 78 -4.89 -0.93 -0.58
C CYS A 78 -3.82 -1.05 -1.65
N PHE A 79 -4.18 -1.57 -2.80
CA PHE A 79 -3.29 -1.58 -3.95
C PHE A 79 -3.37 -0.25 -4.68
N ILE A 80 -2.24 0.22 -5.17
CA ILE A 80 -2.15 1.48 -5.89
C ILE A 80 -1.29 1.27 -7.14
N THR A 81 -1.75 1.77 -8.29
CA THR A 81 -0.97 1.62 -9.52
C THR A 81 -1.43 2.58 -10.61
N SER A 82 -0.49 2.91 -11.52
CA SER A 82 -0.81 3.58 -12.79
C SER A 82 -1.19 2.57 -13.88
N PHE A 83 -1.05 1.28 -13.63
CA PHE A 83 -1.14 0.22 -14.65
C PHE A 83 -2.33 -0.69 -14.39
N LYS A 84 -3.54 -0.18 -14.68
CA LYS A 84 -4.78 -0.93 -14.41
C LYS A 84 -4.85 -2.25 -15.16
N THR A 85 -4.40 -2.31 -16.39
CA THR A 85 -4.41 -3.56 -17.17
C THR A 85 -3.55 -4.64 -16.51
N TYR A 86 -2.38 -4.25 -16.01
CA TYR A 86 -1.51 -5.15 -15.28
C TYR A 86 -2.17 -5.63 -13.99
N TYR A 87 -2.79 -4.72 -13.25
CA TYR A 87 -3.55 -5.05 -12.04
C TYR A 87 -4.66 -6.06 -12.35
N ASP A 88 -5.44 -5.82 -13.42
CA ASP A 88 -6.54 -6.71 -13.79
C ASP A 88 -6.04 -8.13 -14.13
N SER A 89 -4.88 -8.24 -14.77
CA SER A 89 -4.30 -9.56 -15.06
C SER A 89 -3.83 -10.28 -13.79
N LEU A 90 -3.27 -9.54 -12.82
CA LEU A 90 -2.83 -10.13 -11.55
C LEU A 90 -4.00 -10.64 -10.71
N ILE A 91 -5.14 -9.97 -10.74
CA ILE A 91 -6.33 -10.44 -10.02
C ILE A 91 -6.69 -11.86 -10.44
N GLN A 92 -6.55 -12.18 -11.72
CA GLN A 92 -6.85 -13.52 -12.23
C GLN A 92 -5.83 -14.57 -11.74
N GLU A 93 -4.58 -14.16 -11.55
CA GLU A 93 -3.53 -15.05 -11.04
C GLU A 93 -3.62 -15.27 -9.53
N TYR A 94 -4.26 -14.36 -8.80
CA TYR A 94 -4.35 -14.38 -7.35
C TYR A 94 -5.82 -14.32 -6.91
N PRO A 95 -6.61 -15.37 -7.20
CA PRO A 95 -8.07 -15.31 -6.98
C PRO A 95 -8.46 -15.18 -5.51
N ASN A 96 -7.60 -15.57 -4.58
CA ASN A 96 -7.88 -15.50 -3.14
C ASN A 96 -7.34 -14.23 -2.49
N MET A 97 -6.70 -13.35 -3.27
CA MET A 97 -6.17 -12.09 -2.75
C MET A 97 -7.31 -11.11 -2.50
N ASP A 98 -7.31 -10.47 -1.32
CA ASP A 98 -8.25 -9.39 -1.04
C ASP A 98 -7.82 -8.15 -1.81
N HIS A 99 -8.63 -7.73 -2.77
CA HIS A 99 -8.37 -6.57 -3.61
C HIS A 99 -9.52 -5.56 -3.58
N LYS A 100 -10.22 -5.47 -2.46
CA LYS A 100 -11.35 -4.55 -2.31
C LYS A 100 -10.95 -3.10 -2.39
N CYS A 101 -9.74 -2.77 -1.93
CA CYS A 101 -9.24 -1.40 -2.00
C CYS A 101 -8.22 -1.29 -3.12
N PHE A 102 -8.60 -0.58 -4.17
CA PHE A 102 -7.74 -0.29 -5.32
C PHE A 102 -7.76 1.20 -5.60
N ILE A 103 -6.59 1.80 -5.76
CA ILE A 103 -6.43 3.23 -6.04
C ILE A 103 -5.63 3.37 -7.32
N GLN A 104 -6.19 4.09 -8.28
CA GLN A 104 -5.51 4.34 -9.55
C GLN A 104 -4.77 5.67 -9.51
N LYS A 105 -3.48 5.65 -9.86
CA LYS A 105 -2.67 6.86 -10.02
C LYS A 105 -2.91 7.46 -11.41
N PRO A 106 -2.82 8.77 -11.58
CA PRO A 106 -2.52 9.77 -10.55
C PRO A 106 -3.72 10.04 -9.63
N ILE A 107 -3.43 10.38 -8.38
CA ILE A 107 -4.47 10.74 -7.42
C ILE A 107 -3.95 11.91 -6.58
N SER A 108 -4.83 12.86 -6.28
CA SER A 108 -4.49 13.97 -5.40
C SER A 108 -4.35 13.49 -3.97
N ILE A 109 -3.62 14.24 -3.14
CA ILE A 109 -3.48 13.88 -1.74
C ILE A 109 -4.85 13.93 -1.02
N ASP A 110 -5.70 14.89 -1.38
CA ASP A 110 -7.03 14.99 -0.78
C ASP A 110 -7.89 13.76 -1.11
N ASP A 111 -7.86 13.29 -2.34
CA ASP A 111 -8.60 12.11 -2.75
C ASP A 111 -8.01 10.84 -2.14
N LEU A 112 -6.69 10.78 -2.01
CA LEU A 112 -6.03 9.66 -1.35
C LEU A 112 -6.47 9.57 0.12
N ILE A 113 -6.51 10.69 0.82
CA ILE A 113 -6.98 10.74 2.20
C ILE A 113 -8.42 10.24 2.31
N LYS A 114 -9.29 10.67 1.39
CA LYS A 114 -10.69 10.19 1.38
C LYS A 114 -10.78 8.69 1.20
N GLN A 115 -9.98 8.12 0.31
CA GLN A 115 -9.95 6.67 0.10
C GLN A 115 -9.46 5.94 1.34
N ILE A 116 -8.41 6.45 1.97
CA ILE A 116 -7.86 5.86 3.18
C ILE A 116 -8.89 5.90 4.32
N GLU A 117 -9.60 7.00 4.47
CA GLU A 117 -10.60 7.15 5.54
C GLU A 117 -11.80 6.23 5.37
N LYS A 118 -12.09 5.76 4.15
CA LYS A 118 -13.10 4.73 3.93
C LYS A 118 -12.68 3.37 4.50
N VAL A 119 -11.38 3.09 4.50
CA VAL A 119 -10.82 1.83 4.98
C VAL A 119 -10.45 1.92 6.46
N LEU A 120 -9.98 3.08 6.89
CA LEU A 120 -9.57 3.37 8.26
C LEU A 120 -10.41 4.52 8.82
N PRO A 121 -11.64 4.30 9.25
CA PRO A 121 -12.44 5.35 9.88
C PRO A 121 -11.72 5.83 11.14
N ARG A 122 -11.73 7.13 11.32
CA ARG A 122 -11.13 7.76 12.51
C ARG A 122 -12.14 7.99 13.60
#